data_37e4b67ff1ff9f545f4e9350284ec93b
#
_entry.id   37e4b67ff1ff9f545f4e9350284ec93b
#
_cell.length_a   1.000
_cell.length_b   1.000
_cell.length_c   1.000
_cell.angle_alpha   90.00
_cell.angle_beta   90.00
_cell.angle_gamma   90.00
#
_symmetry.space_group_name_H-M   'P 1'
#
loop_
_entity.id
_entity.type
_entity.pdbx_description
1 polymer ?
#
loop_
_entity_poly.entity_id
_entity_poly.type
_entity_poly.pdbx_seq_one_letter_code
_entity_poly.pdbx_strand_id
1 'polypeptide(L)'
;MSTPKDRPVGSTPKDRPIGLIALLPYLREHLGTLVVVGALSLLGAGASLAQPLLTRSVLDRVSDGLGVSRLVAVLVALVLLGAAIGGLRNYLLQRTAEGLVLGTRRRLAGHLLRLPIAEYDRRRTGDLLSRVGSDTTLLRAVVTSGLFETVTGAVMVLGAGTAMVLLDPLLFGVTLLGVGLGLGFAATFARRVRALARAAQERVGEMTSAVERSISAARTIRASRAEARETETVAGSAREAYGAGLRVARVQAVVGPIGSVTVQGAFLLVLGIGGARVAAGAITVGDLVAFVMYLFFLALPLAQVLNAYTQLQSGLGALQRIEEILAVPAEGADDRPVAATATAIPRRPIPMIEFDRVGFGYPGGESVLHEVSFAVPAGTRTALVGPSGAGKSTLLALVERFYEVSAGAVRLDGSDVRDLPRDALRARLGYVEQEAPVLAGTLRENLLITTPDATEDRLRDVLDEVNLGHLALRSPQGLDVQVGEGGVLLSGGERQRLAIARALLAGPPVLLLDEPTSNLDSRNEAALRRAIDAVAVRRTLLIVAHRLATVVDADQIVVLDGGRVVAVGTHAELTATDPLYRELATHQLLVG
;
A
#
# COMPACT_ATOMS: atom_id res chain seq x y z
N MET A 1 14.28 -45.05 -4.27
CA MET A 1 14.12 -44.00 -3.29
C MET A 1 14.37 -42.69 -4.04
N SER A 2 13.31 -42.05 -4.45
CA SER A 2 13.32 -40.86 -5.33
C SER A 2 13.37 -39.61 -4.45
N THR A 3 14.36 -38.78 -4.67
CA THR A 3 14.53 -37.41 -4.13
C THR A 3 13.31 -36.52 -4.49
N PRO A 4 12.81 -35.70 -3.56
CA PRO A 4 11.78 -34.70 -3.90
C PRO A 4 12.41 -33.63 -4.79
N LYS A 5 11.85 -33.47 -5.98
CA LYS A 5 12.18 -32.40 -6.93
C LYS A 5 11.97 -31.04 -6.26
N ASP A 6 13.01 -30.23 -6.31
CA ASP A 6 12.97 -28.77 -6.12
C ASP A 6 11.79 -28.18 -6.92
N ARG A 7 10.77 -27.73 -6.21
CA ARG A 7 9.82 -26.80 -6.81
C ARG A 7 10.49 -25.42 -6.78
N PRO A 8 10.72 -24.78 -7.94
CA PRO A 8 11.20 -23.41 -7.94
C PRO A 8 10.15 -22.56 -7.23
N VAL A 9 10.59 -21.81 -6.22
CA VAL A 9 9.82 -20.73 -5.59
C VAL A 9 9.24 -19.88 -6.71
N GLY A 10 7.92 -19.81 -6.76
CA GLY A 10 7.15 -19.35 -7.89
C GLY A 10 7.66 -18.05 -8.48
N SER A 11 7.92 -18.11 -9.78
CA SER A 11 7.98 -16.92 -10.61
C SER A 11 6.72 -16.10 -10.32
N THR A 12 6.90 -14.89 -9.78
CA THR A 12 5.85 -13.87 -9.75
C THR A 12 5.17 -13.85 -11.11
N PRO A 13 3.83 -13.81 -11.20
CA PRO A 13 3.15 -13.70 -12.48
C PRO A 13 3.48 -12.32 -13.06
N LYS A 14 4.63 -12.24 -13.76
CA LYS A 14 5.04 -11.08 -14.53
C LYS A 14 4.11 -10.96 -15.74
N ASP A 15 3.47 -9.80 -15.85
CA ASP A 15 3.04 -9.19 -17.11
C ASP A 15 1.87 -9.82 -17.89
N ARG A 16 0.82 -10.30 -17.23
CA ARG A 16 -0.47 -10.33 -17.91
C ARG A 16 -1.24 -9.07 -17.52
N PRO A 17 -1.56 -8.16 -18.49
CA PRO A 17 -2.40 -7.01 -18.18
C PRO A 17 -3.72 -7.52 -17.62
N ILE A 18 -4.05 -7.10 -16.41
CA ILE A 18 -5.31 -7.47 -15.76
C ILE A 18 -6.43 -6.86 -16.58
N GLY A 19 -7.28 -7.71 -17.15
CA GLY A 19 -8.46 -7.29 -17.92
C GLY A 19 -9.60 -6.85 -16.99
N LEU A 20 -10.64 -6.24 -17.56
CA LEU A 20 -11.87 -5.83 -16.87
C LEU A 20 -12.54 -6.97 -16.06
N ILE A 21 -12.30 -8.22 -16.44
CA ILE A 21 -12.82 -9.42 -15.76
C ILE A 21 -12.31 -9.50 -14.32
N ALA A 22 -11.12 -9.01 -14.01
CA ALA A 22 -10.56 -9.01 -12.67
C ALA A 22 -11.29 -8.06 -11.69
N LEU A 23 -12.08 -7.12 -12.22
CA LEU A 23 -12.97 -6.27 -11.40
C LEU A 23 -14.21 -7.00 -10.93
N LEU A 24 -14.58 -8.10 -11.58
CA LEU A 24 -15.84 -8.82 -11.32
C LEU A 24 -16.02 -9.25 -9.85
N PRO A 25 -15.00 -9.80 -9.16
CA PRO A 25 -15.10 -10.14 -7.75
C PRO A 25 -15.46 -8.95 -6.86
N TYR A 26 -14.88 -7.78 -7.16
CA TYR A 26 -15.07 -6.53 -6.42
C TYR A 26 -16.44 -5.89 -6.68
N LEU A 27 -17.00 -6.09 -7.87
CA LEU A 27 -18.31 -5.56 -8.27
C LEU A 27 -19.46 -6.46 -7.85
N ARG A 28 -19.20 -7.74 -7.53
CA ARG A 28 -20.23 -8.76 -7.27
C ARG A 28 -21.14 -8.38 -6.10
N GLU A 29 -20.61 -7.78 -5.06
CA GLU A 29 -21.38 -7.33 -3.89
C GLU A 29 -22.32 -6.16 -4.22
N HIS A 30 -22.08 -5.44 -5.32
CA HIS A 30 -22.80 -4.24 -5.72
C HIS A 30 -23.61 -4.43 -7.01
N LEU A 31 -23.70 -5.65 -7.56
CA LEU A 31 -24.34 -5.91 -8.85
C LEU A 31 -25.77 -5.39 -8.93
N GLY A 32 -26.57 -5.54 -7.87
CA GLY A 32 -27.94 -5.03 -7.82
C GLY A 32 -28.02 -3.51 -8.04
N THR A 33 -27.16 -2.75 -7.36
CA THR A 33 -27.08 -1.29 -7.52
C THR A 33 -26.56 -0.92 -8.90
N LEU A 34 -25.57 -1.66 -9.43
CA LEU A 34 -25.01 -1.40 -10.75
C LEU A 34 -26.02 -1.66 -11.88
N VAL A 35 -26.88 -2.67 -11.74
CA VAL A 35 -28.00 -2.93 -12.67
C VAL A 35 -28.98 -1.76 -12.64
N VAL A 36 -29.34 -1.26 -11.46
CA VAL A 36 -30.21 -0.07 -11.33
C VAL A 36 -29.57 1.16 -11.98
N VAL A 37 -28.28 1.39 -11.74
CA VAL A 37 -27.52 2.47 -12.38
C VAL A 37 -27.52 2.32 -13.90
N GLY A 38 -27.33 1.09 -14.41
CA GLY A 38 -27.41 0.78 -15.84
C GLY A 38 -28.80 1.10 -16.43
N ALA A 39 -29.86 0.67 -15.76
CA ALA A 39 -31.22 0.97 -16.18
C ALA A 39 -31.50 2.48 -16.17
N LEU A 40 -31.11 3.21 -15.12
CA LEU A 40 -31.23 4.66 -15.04
C LEU A 40 -30.40 5.36 -16.13
N SER A 41 -29.22 4.83 -16.48
CA SER A 41 -28.39 5.37 -17.57
C SER A 41 -29.06 5.22 -18.92
N LEU A 42 -29.68 4.05 -19.19
CA LEU A 42 -30.43 3.82 -20.45
C LEU A 42 -31.69 4.67 -20.53
N LEU A 43 -32.43 4.80 -19.43
CA LEU A 43 -33.62 5.66 -19.37
C LEU A 43 -33.23 7.15 -19.56
N GLY A 44 -32.17 7.60 -18.91
CA GLY A 44 -31.65 8.96 -19.10
C GLY A 44 -31.17 9.23 -20.52
N ALA A 45 -30.46 8.28 -21.13
CA ALA A 45 -30.05 8.37 -22.54
C ALA A 45 -31.26 8.41 -23.49
N GLY A 46 -32.27 7.57 -23.26
CA GLY A 46 -33.52 7.58 -24.03
C GLY A 46 -34.28 8.90 -23.90
N ALA A 47 -34.39 9.43 -22.69
CA ALA A 47 -34.98 10.74 -22.43
C ALA A 47 -34.23 11.87 -23.16
N SER A 48 -32.90 11.85 -23.12
CA SER A 48 -32.06 12.83 -23.84
C SER A 48 -32.22 12.73 -25.35
N LEU A 49 -32.22 11.50 -25.90
CA LEU A 49 -32.41 11.27 -27.35
C LEU A 49 -33.82 11.63 -27.85
N ALA A 50 -34.84 11.61 -26.99
CA ALA A 50 -36.18 12.04 -27.33
C ALA A 50 -36.35 13.58 -27.41
N GLN A 51 -35.50 14.35 -26.71
CA GLN A 51 -35.60 15.82 -26.67
C GLN A 51 -35.52 16.48 -28.05
N PRO A 52 -34.55 16.15 -28.94
CA PRO A 52 -34.50 16.75 -30.27
C PRO A 52 -35.74 16.45 -31.13
N LEU A 53 -36.29 15.24 -31.04
CA LEU A 53 -37.52 14.86 -31.79
C LEU A 53 -38.74 15.61 -31.28
N LEU A 54 -38.87 15.83 -29.97
CA LEU A 54 -39.93 16.64 -29.42
C LEU A 54 -39.76 18.09 -29.83
N THR A 55 -38.53 18.63 -29.81
CA THR A 55 -38.21 19.99 -30.26
C THR A 55 -38.58 20.18 -31.74
N ARG A 56 -38.24 19.20 -32.59
CA ARG A 56 -38.71 19.14 -33.99
C ARG A 56 -40.25 19.30 -34.07
N SER A 57 -40.97 18.44 -33.33
CA SER A 57 -42.43 18.41 -33.35
C SER A 57 -43.05 19.73 -32.86
N VAL A 58 -42.39 20.43 -31.92
CA VAL A 58 -42.81 21.78 -31.47
C VAL A 58 -42.63 22.78 -32.60
N LEU A 59 -41.48 22.81 -33.26
CA LEU A 59 -41.17 23.74 -34.32
C LEU A 59 -42.07 23.55 -35.55
N ASP A 60 -42.30 22.31 -35.98
CA ASP A 60 -43.17 21.97 -37.11
C ASP A 60 -44.60 22.45 -36.83
N ARG A 61 -45.15 22.24 -35.59
CA ARG A 61 -46.47 22.73 -35.21
C ARG A 61 -46.57 24.26 -35.12
N VAL A 62 -45.50 24.94 -34.69
CA VAL A 62 -45.42 26.39 -34.71
C VAL A 62 -45.50 26.90 -36.14
N SER A 63 -44.79 26.28 -37.07
CA SER A 63 -44.84 26.63 -38.47
C SER A 63 -46.23 26.43 -39.10
N ASP A 64 -46.98 25.45 -38.60
CA ASP A 64 -48.34 25.15 -39.05
C ASP A 64 -49.41 25.98 -38.32
N GLY A 65 -49.03 26.91 -37.41
CA GLY A 65 -49.94 27.73 -36.61
C GLY A 65 -50.74 26.99 -35.54
N LEU A 66 -50.27 25.78 -35.15
CA LEU A 66 -50.95 24.90 -34.20
C LEU A 66 -50.50 25.15 -32.75
N GLY A 67 -51.37 24.86 -31.77
CA GLY A 67 -51.05 25.03 -30.37
C GLY A 67 -49.93 24.07 -29.87
N VAL A 68 -48.92 24.61 -29.17
CA VAL A 68 -47.73 23.87 -28.76
C VAL A 68 -47.61 23.67 -27.24
N SER A 69 -48.50 24.25 -26.43
CA SER A 69 -48.40 24.25 -24.97
C SER A 69 -48.19 22.88 -24.31
N ARG A 70 -48.91 21.84 -24.81
CA ARG A 70 -48.75 20.48 -24.31
C ARG A 70 -47.38 19.88 -24.62
N LEU A 71 -46.86 20.08 -25.84
CA LEU A 71 -45.54 19.55 -26.24
C LEU A 71 -44.44 20.26 -25.46
N VAL A 72 -44.55 21.58 -25.25
CA VAL A 72 -43.58 22.32 -24.44
C VAL A 72 -43.64 21.85 -22.98
N ALA A 73 -44.82 21.60 -22.42
CA ALA A 73 -44.95 21.06 -21.07
C ALA A 73 -44.29 19.63 -20.95
N VAL A 74 -44.51 18.78 -21.96
CA VAL A 74 -43.85 17.45 -22.02
C VAL A 74 -42.34 17.58 -22.15
N LEU A 75 -41.84 18.52 -22.97
CA LEU A 75 -40.40 18.75 -23.13
C LEU A 75 -39.77 19.22 -21.80
N VAL A 76 -40.39 20.16 -21.10
CA VAL A 76 -39.95 20.64 -19.79
C VAL A 76 -39.97 19.50 -18.76
N ALA A 77 -41.04 18.71 -18.72
CA ALA A 77 -41.17 17.56 -17.82
C ALA A 77 -40.06 16.52 -18.13
N LEU A 78 -39.76 16.26 -19.40
CA LEU A 78 -38.70 15.33 -19.81
C LEU A 78 -37.32 15.82 -19.39
N VAL A 79 -37.02 17.10 -19.48
CA VAL A 79 -35.76 17.71 -19.03
C VAL A 79 -35.61 17.57 -17.50
N LEU A 80 -36.66 17.91 -16.76
CA LEU A 80 -36.64 17.80 -15.29
C LEU A 80 -36.52 16.34 -14.83
N LEU A 81 -37.23 15.43 -15.47
CA LEU A 81 -37.14 14.00 -15.20
C LEU A 81 -35.74 13.47 -15.53
N GLY A 82 -35.17 13.88 -16.67
CA GLY A 82 -33.80 13.53 -17.06
C GLY A 82 -32.77 14.01 -16.04
N ALA A 83 -32.92 15.26 -15.53
CA ALA A 83 -32.07 15.80 -14.48
C ALA A 83 -32.20 15.01 -13.16
N ALA A 84 -33.41 14.65 -12.76
CA ALA A 84 -33.66 13.84 -11.56
C ALA A 84 -33.05 12.43 -11.68
N ILE A 85 -33.26 11.76 -12.83
CA ILE A 85 -32.66 10.45 -13.13
C ILE A 85 -31.13 10.56 -13.11
N GLY A 86 -30.57 11.59 -13.72
CA GLY A 86 -29.11 11.83 -13.73
C GLY A 86 -28.55 12.03 -12.32
N GLY A 87 -29.23 12.83 -11.49
CA GLY A 87 -28.84 13.05 -10.09
C GLY A 87 -28.86 11.74 -9.28
N LEU A 88 -29.95 10.98 -9.36
CA LEU A 88 -30.08 9.69 -8.67
C LEU A 88 -29.03 8.68 -9.15
N ARG A 89 -28.84 8.58 -10.46
CA ARG A 89 -27.80 7.73 -11.05
C ARG A 89 -26.42 8.08 -10.51
N ASN A 90 -26.04 9.34 -10.54
CA ASN A 90 -24.74 9.80 -10.07
C ASN A 90 -24.54 9.53 -8.56
N TYR A 91 -25.57 9.75 -7.74
CA TYR A 91 -25.53 9.43 -6.32
C TYR A 91 -25.30 7.94 -6.07
N LEU A 92 -26.09 7.07 -6.73
CA LEU A 92 -25.93 5.62 -6.58
C LEU A 92 -24.57 5.13 -7.06
N LEU A 93 -24.06 5.68 -8.16
CA LEU A 93 -22.75 5.34 -8.71
C LEU A 93 -21.62 5.73 -7.75
N GLN A 94 -21.65 6.95 -7.21
CA GLN A 94 -20.67 7.43 -6.24
C GLN A 94 -20.71 6.62 -4.93
N ARG A 95 -21.92 6.35 -4.42
CA ARG A 95 -22.11 5.52 -3.23
C ARG A 95 -21.51 4.12 -3.43
N THR A 96 -21.74 3.51 -4.59
CA THR A 96 -21.20 2.18 -4.91
C THR A 96 -19.68 2.23 -5.00
N ALA A 97 -19.12 3.25 -5.64
CA ALA A 97 -17.69 3.41 -5.76
C ALA A 97 -17.00 3.62 -4.41
N GLU A 98 -17.60 4.40 -3.49
CA GLU A 98 -17.07 4.55 -2.12
C GLU A 98 -17.17 3.25 -1.32
N GLY A 99 -18.25 2.47 -1.50
CA GLY A 99 -18.37 1.14 -0.90
C GLY A 99 -17.28 0.17 -1.36
N LEU A 100 -16.98 0.17 -2.65
CA LEU A 100 -15.87 -0.58 -3.24
C LEU A 100 -14.51 -0.19 -2.62
N VAL A 101 -14.25 1.11 -2.52
CA VAL A 101 -13.00 1.63 -1.93
C VAL A 101 -12.88 1.19 -0.48
N LEU A 102 -13.95 1.32 0.31
CA LEU A 102 -13.96 0.90 1.72
C LEU A 102 -13.69 -0.61 1.85
N GLY A 103 -14.37 -1.45 1.07
CA GLY A 103 -14.17 -2.90 1.08
C GLY A 103 -12.74 -3.29 0.73
N THR A 104 -12.19 -2.67 -0.32
CA THR A 104 -10.81 -2.91 -0.76
C THR A 104 -9.79 -2.45 0.28
N ARG A 105 -9.97 -1.27 0.89
CA ARG A 105 -9.10 -0.77 1.97
C ARG A 105 -9.11 -1.68 3.18
N ARG A 106 -10.27 -2.14 3.63
CA ARG A 106 -10.38 -3.08 4.75
C ARG A 106 -9.65 -4.39 4.46
N ARG A 107 -9.88 -4.97 3.28
CA ARG A 107 -9.24 -6.21 2.86
C ARG A 107 -7.72 -6.04 2.76
N LEU A 108 -7.28 -4.95 2.12
CA LEU A 108 -5.85 -4.68 1.95
C LEU A 108 -5.16 -4.38 3.28
N ALA A 109 -5.74 -3.55 4.15
CA ALA A 109 -5.18 -3.25 5.47
C ALA A 109 -5.07 -4.52 6.34
N GLY A 110 -6.13 -5.35 6.38
CA GLY A 110 -6.10 -6.61 7.11
C GLY A 110 -5.07 -7.61 6.56
N HIS A 111 -4.83 -7.59 5.24
CA HIS A 111 -3.83 -8.44 4.60
C HIS A 111 -2.41 -7.91 4.83
N LEU A 112 -2.21 -6.60 4.71
CA LEU A 112 -0.91 -5.97 4.97
C LEU A 112 -0.40 -6.30 6.37
N LEU A 113 -1.23 -6.20 7.41
CA LEU A 113 -0.84 -6.54 8.79
C LEU A 113 -0.49 -8.02 9.01
N ARG A 114 -0.74 -8.87 8.02
CA ARG A 114 -0.43 -10.32 8.04
C ARG A 114 0.57 -10.73 6.97
N LEU A 115 1.22 -9.78 6.32
CA LEU A 115 2.28 -10.11 5.38
C LEU A 115 3.48 -10.71 6.13
N PRO A 116 4.22 -11.66 5.52
CA PRO A 116 5.50 -12.11 6.04
C PRO A 116 6.49 -10.94 6.20
N ILE A 117 7.29 -10.96 7.26
CA ILE A 117 8.29 -9.91 7.53
C ILE A 117 9.24 -9.71 6.34
N ALA A 118 9.61 -10.78 5.67
CA ALA A 118 10.43 -10.74 4.45
C ALA A 118 9.88 -9.80 3.35
N GLU A 119 8.57 -9.60 3.27
CA GLU A 119 7.97 -8.67 2.31
C GLU A 119 8.11 -7.22 2.77
N TYR A 120 8.09 -6.94 4.08
CA TYR A 120 8.37 -5.59 4.61
C TYR A 120 9.84 -5.21 4.40
N ASP A 121 10.77 -6.15 4.59
CA ASP A 121 12.20 -5.89 4.40
C ASP A 121 12.56 -5.64 2.92
N ARG A 122 11.80 -6.24 1.98
CA ARG A 122 11.99 -6.08 0.53
C ARG A 122 11.34 -4.84 -0.05
N ARG A 123 10.27 -4.33 0.57
CA ARG A 123 9.43 -3.27 0.01
C ARG A 123 9.59 -1.98 0.82
N ARG A 124 9.53 -0.85 0.13
CA ARG A 124 9.48 0.45 0.81
C ARG A 124 8.12 0.66 1.45
N THR A 125 8.09 1.11 2.70
CA THR A 125 6.85 1.43 3.43
C THR A 125 5.94 2.38 2.65
N GLY A 126 6.52 3.38 1.96
CA GLY A 126 5.77 4.31 1.12
C GLY A 126 5.02 3.65 -0.05
N ASP A 127 5.56 2.56 -0.64
CA ASP A 127 4.87 1.78 -1.68
C ASP A 127 3.64 1.08 -1.10
N LEU A 128 3.77 0.45 0.06
CA LEU A 128 2.66 -0.21 0.75
C LEU A 128 1.55 0.78 1.14
N LEU A 129 1.92 1.95 1.67
CA LEU A 129 0.97 3.03 2.01
C LEU A 129 0.25 3.58 0.77
N SER A 130 0.97 3.75 -0.35
CA SER A 130 0.40 4.20 -1.62
C SER A 130 -0.68 3.24 -2.12
N ARG A 131 -0.52 1.94 -1.94
CA ARG A 131 -1.51 0.92 -2.35
C ARG A 131 -2.82 1.04 -1.56
N VAL A 132 -2.75 1.36 -0.25
CA VAL A 132 -3.95 1.60 0.57
C VAL A 132 -4.61 2.94 0.26
N GLY A 133 -3.82 3.97 0.02
CA GLY A 133 -4.30 5.35 -0.19
C GLY A 133 -4.69 5.64 -1.63
N SER A 134 -3.70 5.86 -2.48
CA SER A 134 -3.88 6.34 -3.85
C SER A 134 -4.44 5.26 -4.78
N ASP A 135 -3.92 4.02 -4.74
CA ASP A 135 -4.35 2.97 -5.65
C ASP A 135 -5.82 2.57 -5.43
N THR A 136 -6.25 2.46 -4.19
CA THR A 136 -7.68 2.21 -3.89
C THR A 136 -8.58 3.36 -4.38
N THR A 137 -8.10 4.60 -4.35
CA THR A 137 -8.84 5.76 -4.86
C THR A 137 -8.94 5.72 -6.39
N LEU A 138 -7.92 5.24 -7.10
CA LEU A 138 -7.97 5.05 -8.56
C LEU A 138 -9.01 4.01 -8.98
N LEU A 139 -9.31 3.00 -8.15
CA LEU A 139 -10.39 2.04 -8.43
C LEU A 139 -11.75 2.72 -8.51
N ARG A 140 -12.01 3.80 -7.75
CA ARG A 140 -13.24 4.57 -7.84
C ARG A 140 -13.45 5.09 -9.27
N ALA A 141 -12.41 5.63 -9.89
CA ALA A 141 -12.48 6.18 -11.24
C ALA A 141 -12.87 5.15 -12.30
N VAL A 142 -12.45 3.89 -12.13
CA VAL A 142 -12.82 2.80 -13.05
C VAL A 142 -14.34 2.57 -13.06
N VAL A 143 -14.96 2.57 -11.87
CA VAL A 143 -16.41 2.33 -11.74
C VAL A 143 -17.19 3.54 -12.20
N THR A 144 -16.79 4.75 -11.79
CA THR A 144 -17.57 5.99 -12.06
C THR A 144 -17.43 6.46 -13.49
N SER A 145 -16.22 6.76 -13.94
CA SER A 145 -15.97 7.38 -15.26
C SER A 145 -15.53 6.37 -16.32
N GLY A 146 -14.98 5.22 -15.94
CA GLY A 146 -14.48 4.24 -16.89
C GLY A 146 -15.59 3.44 -17.59
N LEU A 147 -16.37 2.69 -16.82
CA LEU A 147 -17.31 1.72 -17.37
C LEU A 147 -18.65 2.36 -17.77
N PHE A 148 -19.31 3.05 -16.85
CA PHE A 148 -20.67 3.55 -17.06
C PHE A 148 -20.74 4.74 -18.02
N GLU A 149 -19.77 5.65 -17.98
CA GLU A 149 -19.69 6.76 -18.93
C GLU A 149 -19.40 6.26 -20.34
N THR A 150 -18.54 5.25 -20.49
CA THR A 150 -18.26 4.65 -21.78
C THR A 150 -19.50 3.98 -22.39
N VAL A 151 -20.23 3.20 -21.59
CA VAL A 151 -21.46 2.53 -22.07
C VAL A 151 -22.54 3.55 -22.40
N THR A 152 -22.80 4.53 -21.51
CA THR A 152 -23.79 5.57 -21.77
C THR A 152 -23.40 6.43 -22.99
N GLY A 153 -22.13 6.80 -23.11
CA GLY A 153 -21.61 7.52 -24.27
C GLY A 153 -21.78 6.75 -25.57
N ALA A 154 -21.51 5.42 -25.57
CA ALA A 154 -21.72 4.58 -26.74
C ALA A 154 -23.21 4.53 -27.15
N VAL A 155 -24.14 4.37 -26.17
CA VAL A 155 -25.58 4.42 -26.44
C VAL A 155 -26.00 5.76 -27.02
N MET A 156 -25.48 6.86 -26.48
CA MET A 156 -25.75 8.22 -27.01
C MET A 156 -25.25 8.40 -28.42
N VAL A 157 -24.02 7.98 -28.71
CA VAL A 157 -23.41 8.08 -30.07
C VAL A 157 -24.20 7.25 -31.07
N LEU A 158 -24.52 5.99 -30.74
CA LEU A 158 -25.31 5.11 -31.61
C LEU A 158 -26.73 5.62 -31.80
N GLY A 159 -27.39 6.04 -30.73
CA GLY A 159 -28.76 6.57 -30.79
C GLY A 159 -28.85 7.89 -31.56
N ALA A 160 -27.94 8.85 -31.30
CA ALA A 160 -27.88 10.11 -32.03
C ALA A 160 -27.53 9.89 -33.51
N GLY A 161 -26.54 9.04 -33.78
CA GLY A 161 -26.15 8.69 -35.16
C GLY A 161 -27.29 8.05 -35.93
N THR A 162 -28.02 7.09 -35.35
CA THR A 162 -29.20 6.48 -35.98
C THR A 162 -30.29 7.53 -36.22
N ALA A 163 -30.60 8.39 -35.26
CA ALA A 163 -31.58 9.45 -35.44
C ALA A 163 -31.18 10.42 -36.56
N MET A 164 -29.90 10.81 -36.63
CA MET A 164 -29.36 11.67 -37.71
C MET A 164 -29.49 11.04 -39.10
N VAL A 165 -29.21 9.73 -39.23
CA VAL A 165 -29.38 9.00 -40.51
C VAL A 165 -30.85 8.98 -40.93
N LEU A 166 -31.77 8.77 -39.99
CA LEU A 166 -33.21 8.74 -40.26
C LEU A 166 -33.78 10.13 -40.62
N LEU A 167 -33.19 11.22 -40.08
CA LEU A 167 -33.58 12.58 -40.40
C LEU A 167 -33.07 13.00 -41.77
N ASP A 168 -31.79 12.86 -42.04
CA ASP A 168 -31.18 13.20 -43.32
C ASP A 168 -29.83 12.47 -43.51
N PRO A 169 -29.77 11.43 -44.37
CA PRO A 169 -28.54 10.66 -44.61
C PRO A 169 -27.40 11.49 -45.21
N LEU A 170 -27.70 12.52 -46.02
CA LEU A 170 -26.69 13.36 -46.62
C LEU A 170 -26.02 14.27 -45.60
N LEU A 171 -26.80 14.94 -44.77
CA LEU A 171 -26.26 15.76 -43.66
C LEU A 171 -25.46 14.90 -42.69
N PHE A 172 -25.89 13.65 -42.42
CA PHE A 172 -25.13 12.71 -41.59
C PHE A 172 -23.79 12.37 -42.20
N GLY A 173 -23.75 12.07 -43.53
CA GLY A 173 -22.50 11.81 -44.22
C GLY A 173 -21.50 12.96 -44.18
N VAL A 174 -21.98 14.20 -44.35
CA VAL A 174 -21.17 15.42 -44.22
C VAL A 174 -20.64 15.58 -42.79
N THR A 175 -21.51 15.36 -41.81
CA THR A 175 -21.15 15.43 -40.39
C THR A 175 -20.11 14.39 -40.04
N LEU A 176 -20.32 13.15 -40.48
CA LEU A 176 -19.40 12.03 -40.21
C LEU A 176 -18.02 12.30 -40.82
N LEU A 177 -17.99 12.86 -42.03
CA LEU A 177 -16.73 13.23 -42.70
C LEU A 177 -16.01 14.35 -41.89
N GLY A 178 -16.71 15.43 -41.54
CA GLY A 178 -16.13 16.56 -40.82
C GLY A 178 -15.63 16.17 -39.44
N VAL A 179 -16.46 15.48 -38.64
CA VAL A 179 -16.09 14.98 -37.30
C VAL A 179 -15.01 13.91 -37.38
N GLY A 180 -15.09 12.98 -38.38
CA GLY A 180 -14.11 11.93 -38.58
C GLY A 180 -12.73 12.46 -38.92
N LEU A 181 -12.64 13.49 -39.80
CA LEU A 181 -11.37 14.15 -40.10
C LEU A 181 -10.78 14.83 -38.84
N GLY A 182 -11.60 15.56 -38.09
CA GLY A 182 -11.18 16.20 -36.86
C GLY A 182 -10.68 15.22 -35.80
N LEU A 183 -11.36 14.07 -35.63
CA LEU A 183 -10.96 13.01 -34.72
C LEU A 183 -9.66 12.33 -35.20
N GLY A 184 -9.48 12.09 -36.46
CA GLY A 184 -8.25 11.53 -37.02
C GLY A 184 -7.04 12.43 -36.71
N PHE A 185 -7.24 13.74 -36.90
CA PHE A 185 -6.25 14.75 -36.52
C PHE A 185 -5.96 14.75 -35.01
N ALA A 186 -7.01 14.82 -34.19
CA ALA A 186 -6.89 14.80 -32.73
C ALA A 186 -6.20 13.53 -32.22
N ALA A 187 -6.49 12.35 -32.80
CA ALA A 187 -5.88 11.09 -32.43
C ALA A 187 -4.36 11.05 -32.74
N THR A 188 -3.94 11.70 -33.82
CA THR A 188 -2.52 11.81 -34.19
C THR A 188 -1.75 12.65 -33.16
N PHE A 189 -2.31 13.81 -32.79
CA PHE A 189 -1.72 14.66 -31.74
C PHE A 189 -1.78 14.04 -30.36
N ALA A 190 -2.86 13.35 -30.00
CA ALA A 190 -3.00 12.66 -28.71
C ALA A 190 -1.93 11.57 -28.51
N ARG A 191 -1.53 10.85 -29.56
CA ARG A 191 -0.40 9.89 -29.51
C ARG A 191 0.91 10.59 -29.18
N ARG A 192 1.16 11.74 -29.79
CA ARG A 192 2.37 12.55 -29.56
C ARG A 192 2.39 13.16 -28.16
N VAL A 193 1.25 13.68 -27.69
CA VAL A 193 1.09 14.17 -26.30
C VAL A 193 1.39 13.07 -25.30
N ARG A 194 0.89 11.85 -25.49
CA ARG A 194 1.15 10.72 -24.57
C ARG A 194 2.63 10.38 -24.46
N ALA A 195 3.37 10.34 -25.56
CA ALA A 195 4.81 10.08 -25.54
C ALA A 195 5.58 11.17 -24.78
N LEU A 196 5.27 12.44 -25.06
CA LEU A 196 5.88 13.58 -24.37
C LEU A 196 5.51 13.66 -22.90
N ALA A 197 4.25 13.32 -22.55
CA ALA A 197 3.78 13.32 -21.15
C ALA A 197 4.51 12.24 -20.32
N ARG A 198 4.80 11.06 -20.89
CA ARG A 198 5.62 10.04 -20.21
C ARG A 198 7.02 10.57 -19.92
N ALA A 199 7.69 11.15 -20.91
CA ALA A 199 9.02 11.74 -20.70
C ALA A 199 9.00 12.89 -19.69
N ALA A 200 7.94 13.71 -19.66
CA ALA A 200 7.79 14.75 -18.65
C ALA A 200 7.61 14.16 -17.24
N GLN A 201 6.82 13.07 -17.12
CA GLN A 201 6.62 12.39 -15.84
C GLN A 201 7.93 11.75 -15.31
N GLU A 202 8.77 11.21 -16.19
CA GLU A 202 10.09 10.69 -15.82
C GLU A 202 10.96 11.80 -15.23
N ARG A 203 11.00 13.00 -15.85
CA ARG A 203 11.75 14.15 -15.32
C ARG A 203 11.19 14.66 -13.99
N VAL A 204 9.88 14.63 -13.79
CA VAL A 204 9.28 14.95 -12.48
C VAL A 204 9.69 13.91 -11.43
N GLY A 205 9.74 12.62 -11.80
CA GLY A 205 10.25 11.55 -10.93
C GLY A 205 11.72 11.78 -10.50
N GLU A 206 12.60 12.14 -11.43
CA GLU A 206 14.00 12.47 -11.14
C GLU A 206 14.13 13.67 -10.20
N MET A 207 13.33 14.73 -10.43
CA MET A 207 13.27 15.89 -9.52
C MET A 207 12.80 15.48 -8.12
N THR A 208 11.74 14.67 -8.02
CA THR A 208 11.22 14.19 -6.73
C THR A 208 12.28 13.40 -5.97
N SER A 209 13.01 12.51 -6.66
CA SER A 209 14.11 11.74 -6.06
C SER A 209 15.25 12.62 -5.59
N ALA A 210 15.55 13.73 -6.30
CA ALA A 210 16.56 14.70 -5.87
C ALA A 210 16.12 15.43 -4.58
N VAL A 211 14.85 15.85 -4.51
CA VAL A 211 14.26 16.47 -3.32
C VAL A 211 14.26 15.50 -2.13
N GLU A 212 13.84 14.25 -2.33
CA GLU A 212 13.82 13.21 -1.29
C GLU A 212 15.21 13.00 -0.69
N ARG A 213 16.25 12.88 -1.53
CA ARG A 213 17.64 12.78 -1.06
C ARG A 213 18.06 13.99 -0.22
N SER A 214 17.72 15.19 -0.69
CA SER A 214 18.09 16.43 0.02
C SER A 214 17.38 16.55 1.37
N ILE A 215 16.11 16.17 1.46
CA ILE A 215 15.35 16.18 2.72
C ILE A 215 15.91 15.12 3.69
N SER A 216 16.16 13.91 3.21
CA SER A 216 16.70 12.82 4.05
C SER A 216 18.10 13.15 4.59
N ALA A 217 18.92 13.90 3.83
CA ALA A 217 20.25 14.35 4.22
C ALA A 217 20.30 15.78 4.79
N ALA A 218 19.15 16.38 5.17
CA ALA A 218 19.07 17.80 5.51
C ALA A 218 20.05 18.23 6.62
N ARG A 219 20.25 17.40 7.64
CA ARG A 219 21.22 17.67 8.73
C ARG A 219 22.66 17.71 8.19
N THR A 220 23.02 16.75 7.35
CA THR A 220 24.36 16.67 6.74
C THR A 220 24.61 17.84 5.80
N ILE A 221 23.63 18.19 4.95
CA ILE A 221 23.70 19.33 4.03
C ILE A 221 23.96 20.63 4.81
N ARG A 222 23.20 20.86 5.90
CA ARG A 222 23.38 22.03 6.76
C ARG A 222 24.73 22.02 7.47
N ALA A 223 25.13 20.90 8.06
CA ALA A 223 26.43 20.78 8.72
C ALA A 223 27.61 21.03 7.76
N SER A 224 27.44 20.65 6.49
CA SER A 224 28.44 20.84 5.42
C SER A 224 28.33 22.21 4.71
N ARG A 225 27.35 23.04 5.08
CA ARG A 225 27.06 24.33 4.41
C ARG A 225 26.84 24.18 2.90
N ALA A 226 26.18 23.10 2.51
CA ALA A 226 26.01 22.71 1.11
C ALA A 226 24.64 23.10 0.54
N GLU A 227 23.83 23.91 1.24
CA GLU A 227 22.45 24.26 0.87
C GLU A 227 22.38 24.89 -0.53
N ALA A 228 23.29 25.82 -0.83
CA ALA A 228 23.30 26.49 -2.13
C ALA A 228 23.55 25.52 -3.28
N ARG A 229 24.49 24.57 -3.11
CA ARG A 229 24.83 23.57 -4.12
C ARG A 229 23.67 22.59 -4.32
N GLU A 230 23.08 22.10 -3.24
CA GLU A 230 21.94 21.16 -3.33
C GLU A 230 20.68 21.85 -3.88
N THR A 231 20.45 23.12 -3.53
CA THR A 231 19.38 23.92 -4.13
C THR A 231 19.56 24.04 -5.64
N GLU A 232 20.77 24.28 -6.12
CA GLU A 232 21.04 24.36 -7.56
C GLU A 232 20.88 23.01 -8.27
N THR A 233 21.24 21.91 -7.61
CA THR A 233 21.01 20.54 -8.12
C THR A 233 19.52 20.26 -8.30
N VAL A 234 18.70 20.57 -7.28
CA VAL A 234 17.24 20.42 -7.34
C VAL A 234 16.64 21.36 -8.38
N ALA A 235 17.10 22.64 -8.42
CA ALA A 235 16.66 23.61 -9.40
C ALA A 235 17.02 23.19 -10.84
N GLY A 236 18.15 22.51 -11.04
CA GLY A 236 18.54 21.91 -12.31
C GLY A 236 17.52 20.87 -12.77
N SER A 237 17.21 19.89 -11.92
CA SER A 237 16.20 18.87 -12.20
C SER A 237 14.79 19.47 -12.43
N ALA A 238 14.44 20.52 -11.68
CA ALA A 238 13.17 21.24 -11.85
C ALA A 238 13.12 21.96 -13.22
N ARG A 239 14.22 22.57 -13.69
CA ARG A 239 14.30 23.17 -15.03
C ARG A 239 14.16 22.14 -16.14
N GLU A 240 14.70 20.94 -15.98
CA GLU A 240 14.52 19.84 -16.94
C GLU A 240 13.07 19.38 -16.99
N ALA A 241 12.43 19.20 -15.82
CA ALA A 241 11.00 18.86 -15.72
C ALA A 241 10.11 19.94 -16.36
N TYR A 242 10.40 21.23 -16.10
CA TYR A 242 9.74 22.36 -16.74
C TYR A 242 9.90 22.33 -18.26
N GLY A 243 11.11 22.14 -18.77
CA GLY A 243 11.37 22.03 -20.21
C GLY A 243 10.59 20.88 -20.88
N ALA A 244 10.49 19.73 -20.18
CA ALA A 244 9.69 18.59 -20.65
C ALA A 244 8.19 18.93 -20.62
N GLY A 245 7.68 19.54 -19.55
CA GLY A 245 6.31 20.01 -19.44
C GLY A 245 5.95 21.03 -20.53
N LEU A 246 6.85 21.95 -20.85
CA LEU A 246 6.65 22.93 -21.91
C LEU A 246 6.52 22.29 -23.31
N ARG A 247 7.26 21.17 -23.57
CA ARG A 247 7.08 20.39 -24.82
C ARG A 247 5.69 19.76 -24.90
N VAL A 248 5.17 19.24 -23.80
CA VAL A 248 3.81 18.71 -23.70
C VAL A 248 2.80 19.84 -23.96
N ALA A 249 2.94 20.98 -23.28
CA ALA A 249 2.05 22.12 -23.39
C ALA A 249 1.95 22.67 -24.82
N ARG A 250 3.08 22.74 -25.56
CA ARG A 250 3.10 23.20 -26.95
C ARG A 250 2.25 22.32 -27.88
N VAL A 251 2.30 21.01 -27.72
CA VAL A 251 1.49 20.10 -28.53
C VAL A 251 0.04 20.12 -28.05
N GLN A 252 -0.19 20.16 -26.74
CA GLN A 252 -1.53 20.18 -26.15
C GLN A 252 -2.28 21.48 -26.49
N ALA A 253 -1.59 22.60 -26.60
CA ALA A 253 -2.18 23.89 -26.99
C ALA A 253 -2.87 23.85 -28.38
N VAL A 254 -2.50 22.90 -29.23
CA VAL A 254 -3.11 22.75 -30.57
C VAL A 254 -4.32 21.80 -30.53
N VAL A 255 -4.37 20.87 -29.57
CA VAL A 255 -5.43 19.83 -29.49
C VAL A 255 -6.80 20.46 -29.18
N GLY A 256 -6.86 21.40 -28.24
CA GLY A 256 -8.11 22.09 -27.88
C GLY A 256 -8.74 22.85 -29.06
N PRO A 257 -8.01 23.76 -29.70
CA PRO A 257 -8.48 24.47 -30.89
C PRO A 257 -8.90 23.53 -32.03
N ILE A 258 -8.19 22.44 -32.30
CA ILE A 258 -8.60 21.46 -33.30
C ILE A 258 -10.00 20.89 -32.98
N GLY A 259 -10.23 20.51 -31.72
CA GLY A 259 -11.53 20.02 -31.28
C GLY A 259 -12.63 21.06 -31.49
N SER A 260 -12.38 22.32 -31.09
CA SER A 260 -13.34 23.41 -31.25
C SER A 260 -13.63 23.70 -32.71
N VAL A 261 -12.61 23.79 -33.57
CA VAL A 261 -12.76 24.01 -35.01
C VAL A 261 -13.51 22.85 -35.65
N THR A 262 -13.27 21.62 -35.22
CA THR A 262 -13.99 20.44 -35.74
C THR A 262 -15.49 20.54 -35.44
N VAL A 263 -15.86 20.81 -34.17
CA VAL A 263 -17.29 20.88 -33.79
C VAL A 263 -17.96 22.09 -34.41
N GLN A 264 -17.32 23.27 -34.37
CA GLN A 264 -17.88 24.49 -34.98
C GLN A 264 -17.94 24.39 -36.51
N GLY A 265 -16.91 23.80 -37.16
CA GLY A 265 -16.89 23.58 -38.57
C GLY A 265 -18.02 22.64 -39.04
N ALA A 266 -18.20 21.51 -38.30
CA ALA A 266 -19.31 20.60 -38.54
C ALA A 266 -20.68 21.32 -38.35
N PHE A 267 -20.84 22.13 -37.30
CA PHE A 267 -22.05 22.92 -37.06
C PHE A 267 -22.31 23.88 -38.24
N LEU A 268 -21.31 24.64 -38.67
CA LEU A 268 -21.47 25.60 -39.78
C LEU A 268 -21.79 24.90 -41.11
N LEU A 269 -21.16 23.73 -41.38
CA LEU A 269 -21.47 22.92 -42.56
C LEU A 269 -22.90 22.39 -42.53
N VAL A 270 -23.33 21.86 -41.34
CA VAL A 270 -24.73 21.40 -41.17
C VAL A 270 -25.71 22.56 -41.33
N LEU A 271 -25.39 23.73 -40.78
CA LEU A 271 -26.27 24.92 -40.88
C LEU A 271 -26.33 25.41 -42.34
N GLY A 272 -25.21 25.48 -43.06
CA GLY A 272 -25.17 25.97 -44.45
C GLY A 272 -25.85 25.00 -45.42
N ILE A 273 -25.43 23.71 -45.42
CA ILE A 273 -26.02 22.70 -46.31
C ILE A 273 -27.47 22.39 -45.88
N GLY A 274 -27.75 22.28 -44.56
CA GLY A 274 -29.07 22.03 -44.04
C GLY A 274 -30.01 23.19 -44.34
N GLY A 275 -29.56 24.44 -44.20
CA GLY A 275 -30.33 25.62 -44.58
C GLY A 275 -30.71 25.66 -46.07
N ALA A 276 -29.76 25.29 -46.95
CA ALA A 276 -30.04 25.14 -48.38
C ALA A 276 -31.08 24.03 -48.64
N ARG A 277 -31.03 22.92 -47.92
CA ARG A 277 -32.01 21.84 -48.04
C ARG A 277 -33.40 22.19 -47.48
N VAL A 278 -33.45 23.01 -46.43
CA VAL A 278 -34.71 23.62 -45.94
C VAL A 278 -35.30 24.55 -47.02
N ALA A 279 -34.50 25.44 -47.63
CA ALA A 279 -34.95 26.33 -48.70
C ALA A 279 -35.42 25.55 -49.94
N ALA A 280 -34.86 24.39 -50.21
CA ALA A 280 -35.31 23.50 -51.28
C ALA A 280 -36.52 22.64 -50.90
N GLY A 281 -37.04 22.72 -49.67
CA GLY A 281 -38.19 21.95 -49.18
C GLY A 281 -37.87 20.46 -48.94
N ALA A 282 -36.61 20.07 -48.89
CA ALA A 282 -36.17 18.67 -48.69
C ALA A 282 -36.25 18.22 -47.20
N ILE A 283 -36.11 19.17 -46.27
CA ILE A 283 -36.26 18.96 -44.81
C ILE A 283 -36.96 20.13 -44.19
N THR A 284 -37.54 19.96 -42.99
CA THR A 284 -38.18 21.04 -42.23
C THR A 284 -37.17 21.83 -41.40
N VAL A 285 -37.54 23.01 -40.94
CA VAL A 285 -36.76 23.76 -39.94
C VAL A 285 -36.59 22.94 -38.66
N GLY A 286 -37.66 22.23 -38.26
CA GLY A 286 -37.65 21.31 -37.12
C GLY A 286 -36.61 20.18 -37.28
N ASP A 287 -36.51 19.59 -38.49
CA ASP A 287 -35.48 18.58 -38.80
C ASP A 287 -34.06 19.14 -38.64
N LEU A 288 -33.80 20.34 -39.16
CA LEU A 288 -32.47 20.97 -39.07
C LEU A 288 -32.09 21.26 -37.59
N VAL A 289 -33.02 21.78 -36.78
CA VAL A 289 -32.76 22.06 -35.37
C VAL A 289 -32.52 20.74 -34.58
N ALA A 290 -33.35 19.73 -34.81
CA ALA A 290 -33.14 18.39 -34.20
C ALA A 290 -31.80 17.78 -34.60
N PHE A 291 -31.42 17.92 -35.85
CA PHE A 291 -30.13 17.43 -36.37
C PHE A 291 -28.95 18.14 -35.68
N VAL A 292 -29.00 19.44 -35.52
CA VAL A 292 -27.99 20.21 -34.79
C VAL A 292 -27.90 19.77 -33.31
N MET A 293 -29.03 19.54 -32.65
CA MET A 293 -29.02 19.01 -31.26
C MET A 293 -28.34 17.64 -31.19
N TYR A 294 -28.63 16.72 -32.13
CA TYR A 294 -27.96 15.42 -32.20
C TYR A 294 -26.46 15.51 -32.51
N LEU A 295 -26.03 16.51 -33.30
CA LEU A 295 -24.60 16.76 -33.52
C LEU A 295 -23.85 16.99 -32.22
N PHE A 296 -24.43 17.79 -31.29
CA PHE A 296 -23.83 18.01 -29.99
C PHE A 296 -23.83 16.76 -29.11
N PHE A 297 -24.90 15.94 -29.17
CA PHE A 297 -24.96 14.66 -28.46
C PHE A 297 -23.98 13.61 -28.99
N LEU A 298 -23.53 13.74 -30.24
CA LEU A 298 -22.48 12.91 -30.81
C LEU A 298 -21.08 13.43 -30.44
N ALA A 299 -20.88 14.75 -30.46
CA ALA A 299 -19.56 15.35 -30.29
C ALA A 299 -19.03 15.25 -28.84
N LEU A 300 -19.90 15.46 -27.83
CA LEU A 300 -19.50 15.50 -26.41
C LEU A 300 -18.97 14.14 -25.89
N PRO A 301 -19.68 13.03 -26.05
CA PRO A 301 -19.17 11.73 -25.61
C PRO A 301 -17.87 11.32 -26.32
N LEU A 302 -17.72 11.69 -27.58
CA LEU A 302 -16.52 11.37 -28.36
C LEU A 302 -15.26 12.04 -27.78
N ALA A 303 -15.40 13.29 -27.29
CA ALA A 303 -14.31 13.99 -26.61
C ALA A 303 -13.95 13.35 -25.26
N GLN A 304 -14.90 12.70 -24.59
CA GLN A 304 -14.70 12.06 -23.28
C GLN A 304 -14.07 10.66 -23.38
N VAL A 305 -14.18 9.96 -24.52
CA VAL A 305 -13.66 8.59 -24.69
C VAL A 305 -12.18 8.45 -24.32
N LEU A 306 -11.34 9.41 -24.71
CA LEU A 306 -9.91 9.39 -24.40
C LEU A 306 -9.64 9.51 -22.90
N ASN A 307 -10.40 10.35 -22.19
CA ASN A 307 -10.28 10.51 -20.75
C ASN A 307 -10.76 9.25 -20.03
N ALA A 308 -11.89 8.69 -20.42
CA ALA A 308 -12.43 7.45 -19.89
C ALA A 308 -11.45 6.28 -20.07
N TYR A 309 -10.85 6.16 -21.26
CA TYR A 309 -9.82 5.15 -21.52
C TYR A 309 -8.58 5.31 -20.62
N THR A 310 -8.10 6.55 -20.43
CA THR A 310 -6.93 6.82 -19.57
C THR A 310 -7.24 6.50 -18.11
N GLN A 311 -8.40 6.87 -17.62
CA GLN A 311 -8.84 6.56 -16.26
C GLN A 311 -9.00 5.05 -16.04
N LEU A 312 -9.55 4.35 -17.02
CA LEU A 312 -9.67 2.89 -17.00
C LEU A 312 -8.30 2.23 -16.92
N GLN A 313 -7.34 2.63 -17.75
CA GLN A 313 -5.98 2.08 -17.71
C GLN A 313 -5.26 2.37 -16.38
N SER A 314 -5.41 3.58 -15.85
CA SER A 314 -4.83 3.96 -14.55
C SER A 314 -5.42 3.11 -13.42
N GLY A 315 -6.73 2.89 -13.45
CA GLY A 315 -7.40 2.08 -12.43
C GLY A 315 -7.07 0.59 -12.54
N LEU A 316 -6.94 0.04 -13.77
CA LEU A 316 -6.48 -1.35 -13.97
C LEU A 316 -5.04 -1.55 -13.50
N GLY A 317 -4.15 -0.56 -13.73
CA GLY A 317 -2.80 -0.59 -13.20
C GLY A 317 -2.76 -0.54 -11.66
N ALA A 318 -3.63 0.24 -11.03
CA ALA A 318 -3.79 0.26 -9.59
C ALA A 318 -4.32 -1.08 -9.05
N LEU A 319 -5.31 -1.67 -9.71
CA LEU A 319 -5.83 -3.00 -9.37
C LEU A 319 -4.73 -4.05 -9.43
N GLN A 320 -3.90 -4.02 -10.47
CA GLN A 320 -2.78 -4.95 -10.61
C GLN A 320 -1.84 -4.86 -9.41
N ARG A 321 -1.46 -3.66 -8.98
CA ARG A 321 -0.59 -3.47 -7.80
C ARG A 321 -1.23 -3.94 -6.49
N ILE A 322 -2.55 -3.77 -6.35
CA ILE A 322 -3.31 -4.28 -5.21
C ILE A 322 -3.33 -5.82 -5.21
N GLU A 323 -3.63 -6.43 -6.35
CA GLU A 323 -3.67 -7.90 -6.50
C GLU A 323 -2.30 -8.54 -6.29
N GLU A 324 -1.20 -7.88 -6.70
CA GLU A 324 0.16 -8.34 -6.42
C GLU A 324 0.45 -8.49 -4.93
N ILE A 325 -0.08 -7.60 -4.09
CA ILE A 325 0.05 -7.73 -2.63
C ILE A 325 -0.89 -8.80 -2.09
N LEU A 326 -2.14 -8.80 -2.53
CA LEU A 326 -3.14 -9.77 -2.06
C LEU A 326 -2.81 -11.22 -2.48
N ALA A 327 -2.01 -11.40 -3.52
CA ALA A 327 -1.54 -12.71 -3.97
C ALA A 327 -0.39 -13.27 -3.11
N VAL A 328 0.30 -12.44 -2.33
CA VAL A 328 1.30 -12.91 -1.37
C VAL A 328 0.55 -13.65 -0.26
N PRO A 329 0.89 -14.92 0.06
CA PRO A 329 0.25 -15.62 1.16
C PRO A 329 0.43 -14.84 2.48
N ALA A 330 -0.63 -14.74 3.26
CA ALA A 330 -0.53 -14.18 4.61
C ALA A 330 0.38 -15.06 5.48
N GLU A 331 1.12 -14.47 6.39
CA GLU A 331 1.93 -15.20 7.35
C GLU A 331 1.03 -16.18 8.13
N GLY A 332 1.50 -17.43 8.32
CA GLY A 332 0.71 -18.45 8.99
C GLY A 332 -0.37 -19.15 8.12
N ALA A 333 -0.52 -18.80 6.85
CA ALA A 333 -1.49 -19.46 5.98
C ALA A 333 -1.22 -20.98 5.82
N ASP A 334 0.04 -21.39 5.96
CA ASP A 334 0.49 -22.79 5.87
C ASP A 334 0.73 -23.42 7.26
N ASP A 335 0.39 -22.73 8.35
CA ASP A 335 0.59 -23.26 9.70
C ASP A 335 -0.30 -24.48 9.94
N ARG A 336 0.30 -25.55 10.42
CA ARG A 336 -0.41 -26.79 10.73
C ARG A 336 -1.18 -26.63 12.04
N PRO A 337 -2.38 -27.21 12.17
CA PRO A 337 -3.05 -27.31 13.46
C PRO A 337 -2.17 -28.06 14.46
N VAL A 338 -2.19 -27.63 15.73
CA VAL A 338 -1.45 -28.31 16.81
C VAL A 338 -1.84 -29.80 16.82
N ALA A 339 -0.98 -30.67 16.33
CA ALA A 339 -1.13 -32.08 16.58
C ALA A 339 -0.85 -32.29 18.09
N ALA A 340 -1.79 -32.92 18.81
CA ALA A 340 -1.57 -33.34 20.20
C ALA A 340 -0.48 -34.40 20.20
N THR A 341 0.80 -33.99 20.22
CA THR A 341 1.92 -34.88 20.36
C THR A 341 1.96 -35.34 21.80
N ALA A 342 1.68 -36.64 21.99
CA ALA A 342 1.91 -37.32 23.24
C ALA A 342 3.40 -37.20 23.60
N THR A 343 3.71 -36.38 24.60
CA THR A 343 5.05 -36.15 25.11
C THR A 343 5.58 -37.47 25.72
N ALA A 344 6.45 -38.15 24.99
CA ALA A 344 7.31 -39.17 25.61
C ALA A 344 8.16 -38.42 26.64
N ILE A 345 8.21 -38.92 27.89
CA ILE A 345 9.03 -38.35 28.97
C ILE A 345 10.51 -38.44 28.53
N PRO A 346 11.18 -37.32 28.31
CA PRO A 346 12.54 -37.32 27.82
C PRO A 346 13.51 -37.81 28.92
N ARG A 347 14.45 -38.63 28.56
CA ARG A 347 15.51 -39.13 29.44
C ARG A 347 16.61 -38.12 29.76
N ARG A 348 16.59 -36.94 29.17
CA ARG A 348 17.54 -35.82 29.39
C ARG A 348 16.77 -34.53 29.55
N PRO A 349 17.28 -33.54 30.35
CA PRO A 349 16.66 -32.22 30.39
C PRO A 349 16.65 -31.62 28.99
N ILE A 350 15.44 -31.22 28.54
CA ILE A 350 15.26 -30.60 27.23
C ILE A 350 15.69 -29.14 27.34
N PRO A 351 16.58 -28.64 26.47
CA PRO A 351 16.87 -27.20 26.43
C PRO A 351 15.63 -26.42 26.02
N MET A 352 15.52 -25.17 26.51
CA MET A 352 14.41 -24.30 26.15
C MET A 352 14.46 -23.89 24.67
N ILE A 353 15.66 -23.57 24.15
CA ILE A 353 15.88 -23.31 22.73
C ILE A 353 17.07 -24.18 22.29
N GLU A 354 16.96 -24.80 21.12
CA GLU A 354 18.03 -25.58 20.52
C GLU A 354 18.19 -25.22 19.04
N PHE A 355 19.40 -24.90 18.65
CA PHE A 355 19.81 -24.76 17.25
C PHE A 355 20.58 -26.01 16.85
N ASP A 356 20.10 -26.75 15.85
CA ASP A 356 20.69 -28.00 15.36
C ASP A 356 21.11 -27.83 13.90
N ARG A 357 22.40 -27.58 13.68
CA ARG A 357 23.03 -27.36 12.36
C ARG A 357 22.27 -26.37 11.48
N VAL A 358 21.90 -25.27 12.06
CA VAL A 358 21.08 -24.23 11.39
C VAL A 358 21.90 -23.55 10.30
N GLY A 359 21.40 -23.60 9.07
CA GLY A 359 21.86 -22.84 7.93
C GLY A 359 20.75 -21.88 7.47
N PHE A 360 21.13 -20.64 7.12
CA PHE A 360 20.17 -19.64 6.66
C PHE A 360 20.82 -18.59 5.74
N GLY A 361 20.07 -18.13 4.74
CA GLY A 361 20.38 -16.96 3.92
C GLY A 361 19.10 -16.19 3.60
N TYR A 362 19.17 -14.87 3.58
CA TYR A 362 18.05 -14.03 3.18
C TYR A 362 17.70 -14.23 1.70
N PRO A 363 16.42 -14.09 1.30
CA PRO A 363 16.00 -14.30 -0.08
C PRO A 363 16.78 -13.40 -1.07
N GLY A 364 17.50 -14.03 -2.00
CA GLY A 364 18.32 -13.33 -3.01
C GLY A 364 19.69 -12.85 -2.52
N GLY A 365 20.07 -13.15 -1.27
CA GLY A 365 21.37 -12.84 -0.67
C GLY A 365 22.27 -14.07 -0.48
N GLU A 366 23.47 -13.84 0.02
CA GLU A 366 24.39 -14.88 0.43
C GLU A 366 23.93 -15.58 1.72
N SER A 367 24.48 -16.77 1.98
CA SER A 367 24.23 -17.49 3.23
C SER A 367 24.84 -16.73 4.40
N VAL A 368 24.04 -16.51 5.46
CA VAL A 368 24.42 -15.76 6.66
C VAL A 368 24.79 -16.68 7.82
N LEU A 369 24.14 -17.84 7.94
CA LEU A 369 24.40 -18.83 9.00
C LEU A 369 24.83 -20.16 8.40
N HIS A 370 25.85 -20.75 8.98
CA HIS A 370 26.51 -21.97 8.50
C HIS A 370 26.63 -23.02 9.62
N GLU A 371 25.73 -24.02 9.63
CA GLU A 371 25.74 -25.15 10.56
C GLU A 371 25.78 -24.73 12.05
N VAL A 372 25.08 -23.66 12.41
CA VAL A 372 25.02 -23.14 13.78
C VAL A 372 24.37 -24.16 14.69
N SER A 373 25.10 -24.59 15.76
CA SER A 373 24.62 -25.58 16.74
C SER A 373 24.96 -25.11 18.16
N PHE A 374 23.96 -24.88 18.98
CA PHE A 374 24.06 -24.66 20.42
C PHE A 374 22.69 -24.81 21.08
N ALA A 375 22.69 -24.91 22.42
CA ALA A 375 21.47 -25.03 23.20
C ALA A 375 21.42 -23.97 24.28
N VAL A 376 20.20 -23.43 24.54
CA VAL A 376 19.89 -22.48 25.61
C VAL A 376 19.15 -23.26 26.71
N PRO A 377 19.75 -23.48 27.87
CA PRO A 377 19.08 -24.18 28.98
C PRO A 377 17.89 -23.38 29.53
N ALA A 378 16.90 -24.09 30.05
CA ALA A 378 15.73 -23.44 30.66
C ALA A 378 16.12 -22.65 31.93
N GLY A 379 15.59 -21.44 32.07
CA GLY A 379 15.82 -20.58 33.23
C GLY A 379 17.21 -19.95 33.29
N THR A 380 17.97 -19.97 32.19
CA THR A 380 19.32 -19.38 32.13
C THR A 380 19.34 -18.14 31.24
N ARG A 381 20.38 -17.32 31.43
CA ARG A 381 20.73 -16.18 30.59
C ARG A 381 21.84 -16.59 29.62
N THR A 382 21.50 -16.68 28.33
CA THR A 382 22.48 -16.92 27.26
C THR A 382 22.71 -15.64 26.46
N ALA A 383 23.98 -15.25 26.31
CA ALA A 383 24.37 -14.08 25.52
C ALA A 383 24.98 -14.50 24.18
N LEU A 384 24.55 -13.86 23.10
CA LEU A 384 25.15 -13.98 21.76
C LEU A 384 26.10 -12.81 21.54
N VAL A 385 27.37 -13.09 21.28
CA VAL A 385 28.40 -12.08 21.02
C VAL A 385 29.14 -12.36 19.72
N GLY A 386 29.72 -11.35 19.11
CA GLY A 386 30.49 -11.48 17.88
C GLY A 386 30.50 -10.16 17.08
N PRO A 387 31.29 -10.08 16.02
CA PRO A 387 31.36 -8.93 15.14
C PRO A 387 29.99 -8.52 14.55
N SER A 388 29.88 -7.27 14.06
CA SER A 388 28.70 -6.86 13.30
C SER A 388 28.55 -7.73 12.04
N GLY A 389 27.35 -8.15 11.73
CA GLY A 389 27.09 -9.07 10.60
C GLY A 389 27.32 -10.55 10.87
N ALA A 390 27.75 -10.97 12.07
CA ALA A 390 27.94 -12.37 12.41
C ALA A 390 26.64 -13.23 12.46
N GLY A 391 25.47 -12.65 12.25
CA GLY A 391 24.19 -13.37 12.21
C GLY A 391 23.43 -13.43 13.53
N LYS A 392 23.79 -12.65 14.55
CA LYS A 392 23.18 -12.68 15.90
C LYS A 392 21.68 -12.38 15.89
N SER A 393 21.24 -11.26 15.33
CA SER A 393 19.82 -10.88 15.21
C SER A 393 19.05 -11.81 14.29
N THR A 394 19.73 -12.42 13.29
CA THR A 394 19.15 -13.44 12.42
C THR A 394 18.72 -14.67 13.22
N LEU A 395 19.50 -15.09 14.24
CA LEU A 395 19.11 -16.21 15.11
C LEU A 395 17.82 -15.90 15.87
N LEU A 396 17.65 -14.68 16.39
CA LEU A 396 16.39 -14.29 17.05
C LEU A 396 15.22 -14.32 16.07
N ALA A 397 15.40 -13.80 14.86
CA ALA A 397 14.37 -13.80 13.82
C ALA A 397 13.94 -15.24 13.40
N LEU A 398 14.85 -16.23 13.47
CA LEU A 398 14.54 -17.63 13.22
C LEU A 398 13.78 -18.28 14.39
N VAL A 399 14.05 -17.89 15.65
CA VAL A 399 13.27 -18.36 16.81
C VAL A 399 11.84 -17.84 16.74
N GLU A 400 11.65 -16.57 16.37
CA GLU A 400 10.32 -15.92 16.15
C GLU A 400 9.61 -16.44 14.90
N ARG A 401 10.33 -17.23 14.08
CA ARG A 401 9.85 -17.73 12.80
C ARG A 401 9.39 -16.60 11.86
N PHE A 402 10.11 -15.44 11.89
CA PHE A 402 9.99 -14.40 10.87
C PHE A 402 10.57 -14.86 9.54
N TYR A 403 11.52 -15.78 9.59
CA TYR A 403 12.14 -16.49 8.48
C TYR A 403 12.21 -17.98 8.78
N GLU A 404 12.24 -18.78 7.73
CA GLU A 404 12.40 -20.24 7.82
C GLU A 404 13.88 -20.62 7.61
N VAL A 405 14.38 -21.58 8.37
CA VAL A 405 15.73 -22.09 8.20
C VAL A 405 15.91 -22.75 6.82
N SER A 406 17.07 -22.56 6.19
CA SER A 406 17.42 -23.21 4.93
C SER A 406 17.89 -24.65 5.14
N ALA A 407 18.52 -24.92 6.28
CA ALA A 407 18.98 -26.24 6.69
C ALA A 407 18.95 -26.38 8.22
N GLY A 408 18.89 -27.58 8.73
CA GLY A 408 18.83 -27.85 10.16
C GLY A 408 17.46 -27.58 10.77
N ALA A 409 17.44 -27.33 12.08
CA ALA A 409 16.21 -27.06 12.83
C ALA A 409 16.44 -26.10 14.01
N VAL A 410 15.46 -25.26 14.30
CA VAL A 410 15.33 -24.54 15.56
C VAL A 410 14.22 -25.20 16.37
N ARG A 411 14.49 -25.56 17.63
CA ARG A 411 13.50 -26.19 18.51
C ARG A 411 13.23 -25.31 19.71
N LEU A 412 11.97 -25.24 20.10
CA LEU A 412 11.51 -24.62 21.33
C LEU A 412 10.91 -25.71 22.22
N ASP A 413 11.51 -25.93 23.40
CA ASP A 413 11.09 -26.96 24.34
C ASP A 413 10.98 -28.34 23.67
N GLY A 414 11.98 -28.68 22.87
CA GLY A 414 12.10 -29.95 22.12
C GLY A 414 11.26 -30.03 20.84
N SER A 415 10.33 -29.12 20.58
CA SER A 415 9.52 -29.11 19.37
C SER A 415 10.12 -28.21 18.30
N ASP A 416 10.18 -28.67 17.05
CA ASP A 416 10.59 -27.82 15.92
C ASP A 416 9.62 -26.64 15.78
N VAL A 417 10.15 -25.42 15.69
CA VAL A 417 9.33 -24.20 15.55
C VAL A 417 8.43 -24.24 14.30
N ARG A 418 8.81 -25.02 13.28
CA ARG A 418 8.01 -25.22 12.05
C ARG A 418 6.74 -26.03 12.27
N ASP A 419 6.74 -26.88 13.29
CA ASP A 419 5.58 -27.71 13.64
C ASP A 419 4.59 -27.02 14.59
N LEU A 420 4.95 -25.83 15.10
CA LEU A 420 4.11 -25.02 15.96
C LEU A 420 3.39 -23.94 15.13
N PRO A 421 2.08 -23.70 15.33
CA PRO A 421 1.43 -22.51 14.78
C PRO A 421 2.13 -21.25 15.32
N ARG A 422 2.33 -20.23 14.45
CA ARG A 422 3.09 -19.02 14.82
C ARG A 422 2.49 -18.30 16.03
N ASP A 423 1.16 -18.26 16.15
CA ASP A 423 0.51 -17.65 17.31
C ASP A 423 0.86 -18.38 18.62
N ALA A 424 0.86 -19.72 18.61
CA ALA A 424 1.22 -20.53 19.77
C ALA A 424 2.72 -20.44 20.10
N LEU A 425 3.58 -20.33 19.08
CA LEU A 425 5.02 -20.12 19.23
C LEU A 425 5.28 -18.75 19.88
N ARG A 426 4.76 -17.66 19.26
CA ARG A 426 5.00 -16.29 19.69
C ARG A 426 4.36 -15.96 21.04
N ALA A 427 3.26 -16.63 21.43
CA ALA A 427 2.71 -16.52 22.77
C ALA A 427 3.68 -17.01 23.87
N ARG A 428 4.67 -17.82 23.53
CA ARG A 428 5.73 -18.31 24.44
C ARG A 428 6.99 -17.43 24.42
N LEU A 429 7.07 -16.46 23.52
CA LEU A 429 8.21 -15.59 23.29
C LEU A 429 7.85 -14.14 23.60
N GLY A 430 8.74 -13.42 24.25
CA GLY A 430 8.71 -11.97 24.37
C GLY A 430 9.88 -11.40 23.60
N TYR A 431 9.63 -10.58 22.60
CA TYR A 431 10.67 -10.01 21.77
C TYR A 431 10.83 -8.51 22.00
N VAL A 432 12.06 -8.08 22.18
CA VAL A 432 12.44 -6.68 22.31
C VAL A 432 13.45 -6.35 21.22
N GLU A 433 12.98 -5.58 20.26
CA GLU A 433 13.78 -5.13 19.11
C GLU A 433 14.82 -4.06 19.50
N GLN A 434 15.88 -3.98 18.72
CA GLN A 434 16.95 -2.98 18.91
C GLN A 434 16.43 -1.53 18.89
N GLU A 435 15.53 -1.18 17.96
CA GLU A 435 14.96 0.17 17.85
C GLU A 435 13.81 0.44 18.83
N ALA A 436 13.27 -0.60 19.46
CA ALA A 436 12.15 -0.53 20.40
C ALA A 436 10.99 0.35 19.90
N PRO A 437 10.30 0.00 18.80
CA PRO A 437 9.28 0.84 18.20
C PRO A 437 8.11 1.11 19.14
N VAL A 438 7.64 2.36 19.15
CA VAL A 438 6.52 2.83 19.93
C VAL A 438 5.43 3.29 18.98
N LEU A 439 4.21 2.80 19.18
CA LEU A 439 3.06 3.22 18.37
C LEU A 439 2.58 4.62 18.81
N ALA A 440 2.12 5.40 17.85
CA ALA A 440 1.46 6.66 18.13
C ALA A 440 0.22 6.42 19.01
N GLY A 441 0.08 7.20 20.08
CA GLY A 441 -1.01 7.07 21.05
C GLY A 441 -0.56 7.26 22.49
N THR A 442 -1.28 6.66 23.42
CA THR A 442 -1.03 6.76 24.86
C THR A 442 -0.06 5.70 25.36
N LEU A 443 0.47 5.89 26.58
CA LEU A 443 1.26 4.89 27.28
C LEU A 443 0.42 3.62 27.52
N ARG A 444 -0.85 3.77 27.90
CA ARG A 444 -1.82 2.68 28.07
C ARG A 444 -1.98 1.86 26.80
N GLU A 445 -2.27 2.50 25.66
CA GLU A 445 -2.45 1.83 24.38
C GLU A 445 -1.21 1.03 23.98
N ASN A 446 -0.03 1.58 24.20
CA ASN A 446 1.23 0.89 23.95
C ASN A 446 1.46 -0.33 24.84
N LEU A 447 1.06 -0.31 26.08
CA LEU A 447 1.17 -1.46 26.99
C LEU A 447 0.17 -2.57 26.63
N LEU A 448 -1.06 -2.19 26.29
CA LEU A 448 -2.16 -3.13 26.00
C LEU A 448 -2.03 -3.85 24.66
N ILE A 449 -1.03 -3.57 23.83
CA ILE A 449 -0.81 -4.24 22.53
C ILE A 449 -0.75 -5.77 22.67
N THR A 450 -0.02 -6.25 23.68
CA THR A 450 0.19 -7.68 23.89
C THR A 450 -0.87 -8.32 24.81
N THR A 451 -1.47 -7.53 25.70
CA THR A 451 -2.41 -8.00 26.71
C THR A 451 -3.55 -7.00 26.87
N PRO A 452 -4.55 -7.03 25.94
CA PRO A 452 -5.63 -6.04 25.92
C PRO A 452 -6.46 -5.97 27.20
N ASP A 453 -6.55 -7.08 27.94
CA ASP A 453 -7.38 -7.23 29.15
C ASP A 453 -6.58 -7.00 30.46
N ALA A 454 -5.34 -6.48 30.40
CA ALA A 454 -4.56 -6.23 31.59
C ALA A 454 -5.20 -5.16 32.48
N THR A 455 -5.25 -5.43 33.80
CA THR A 455 -5.78 -4.46 34.78
C THR A 455 -4.85 -3.27 34.96
N GLU A 456 -5.40 -2.14 35.36
CA GLU A 456 -4.61 -0.92 35.59
C GLU A 456 -3.50 -1.12 36.63
N ASP A 457 -3.78 -1.88 37.68
CA ASP A 457 -2.77 -2.22 38.70
C ASP A 457 -1.60 -2.99 38.08
N ARG A 458 -1.90 -3.99 37.21
CA ARG A 458 -0.86 -4.75 36.53
C ARG A 458 -0.03 -3.88 35.58
N LEU A 459 -0.66 -2.90 34.90
CA LEU A 459 0.06 -1.94 34.06
C LEU A 459 1.02 -1.08 34.88
N ARG A 460 0.59 -0.63 36.08
CA ARG A 460 1.43 0.16 37.00
C ARG A 460 2.58 -0.68 37.56
N ASP A 461 2.29 -1.91 38.02
CA ASP A 461 3.30 -2.84 38.52
C ASP A 461 4.42 -3.06 37.51
N VAL A 462 4.05 -3.34 36.26
CA VAL A 462 5.04 -3.57 35.21
C VAL A 462 5.86 -2.30 34.89
N LEU A 463 5.23 -1.11 34.92
CA LEU A 463 5.97 0.14 34.76
C LEU A 463 6.96 0.37 35.89
N ASP A 464 6.61 0.00 37.11
CA ASP A 464 7.50 0.10 38.26
C ASP A 464 8.63 -0.95 38.18
N GLU A 465 8.34 -2.17 37.77
CA GLU A 465 9.35 -3.22 37.50
C GLU A 465 10.45 -2.73 36.54
N VAL A 466 10.09 -1.95 35.51
CA VAL A 466 11.04 -1.40 34.54
C VAL A 466 11.49 0.04 34.84
N ASN A 467 11.15 0.57 35.98
CA ASN A 467 11.47 1.93 36.42
C ASN A 467 10.91 3.02 35.48
N LEU A 468 9.65 2.87 35.03
CA LEU A 468 8.91 3.81 34.21
C LEU A 468 7.68 4.40 34.89
N GLY A 469 7.39 4.08 36.17
CA GLY A 469 6.24 4.60 36.89
C GLY A 469 6.14 6.12 36.89
N HIS A 470 7.30 6.82 36.84
CA HIS A 470 7.36 8.27 36.73
C HIS A 470 6.70 8.83 35.45
N LEU A 471 6.57 8.05 34.37
CA LEU A 471 5.89 8.51 33.14
C LEU A 471 4.39 8.75 33.40
N ALA A 472 3.75 7.86 34.13
CA ALA A 472 2.36 8.03 34.53
C ALA A 472 2.13 9.19 35.49
N LEU A 473 3.18 9.66 36.18
CA LEU A 473 3.12 10.80 37.08
C LEU A 473 3.44 12.15 36.41
N ARG A 474 3.97 12.14 35.18
CA ARG A 474 4.30 13.38 34.43
C ARG A 474 3.07 14.23 34.06
N SER A 475 1.90 13.61 34.01
CA SER A 475 0.67 14.28 33.60
C SER A 475 -0.50 13.87 34.49
N PRO A 476 -1.47 14.76 34.71
CA PRO A 476 -2.73 14.40 35.34
C PRO A 476 -3.51 13.28 34.63
N GLN A 477 -3.19 13.02 33.37
CA GLN A 477 -3.79 11.96 32.58
C GLN A 477 -3.29 10.56 32.97
N GLY A 478 -2.27 10.43 33.80
CA GLY A 478 -1.76 9.13 34.24
C GLY A 478 -1.26 8.27 33.10
N LEU A 479 -1.81 7.05 32.96
CA LEU A 479 -1.46 6.12 31.87
C LEU A 479 -1.92 6.60 30.48
N ASP A 480 -2.83 7.56 30.40
CA ASP A 480 -3.34 8.09 29.14
C ASP A 480 -2.47 9.26 28.61
N VAL A 481 -1.29 9.47 29.19
CA VAL A 481 -0.28 10.39 28.68
C VAL A 481 0.18 9.98 27.28
N GLN A 482 0.27 10.96 26.36
CA GLN A 482 0.72 10.72 24.99
C GLN A 482 2.21 10.43 24.95
N VAL A 483 2.61 9.42 24.17
CA VAL A 483 4.03 9.07 23.94
C VAL A 483 4.57 9.61 22.61
N GLY A 484 3.69 10.18 21.78
CA GLY A 484 4.02 10.74 20.48
C GLY A 484 4.23 9.70 19.38
N GLU A 485 4.30 10.18 18.13
CA GLU A 485 4.58 9.33 16.97
C GLU A 485 6.01 8.81 17.05
N GLY A 486 6.21 7.49 16.91
CA GLY A 486 7.52 6.85 17.07
C GLY A 486 8.14 7.02 18.47
N GLY A 487 7.35 7.41 19.49
CA GLY A 487 7.85 7.63 20.84
C GLY A 487 8.72 8.88 20.97
N VAL A 488 8.51 9.90 20.13
CA VAL A 488 9.32 11.13 20.11
C VAL A 488 9.33 11.88 21.44
N LEU A 489 8.31 11.69 22.29
CA LEU A 489 8.23 12.27 23.64
C LEU A 489 8.94 11.44 24.70
N LEU A 490 9.51 10.28 24.33
CA LEU A 490 10.27 9.40 25.19
C LEU A 490 11.75 9.44 24.83
N SER A 491 12.62 9.38 25.82
CA SER A 491 14.04 9.14 25.60
C SER A 491 14.28 7.73 25.03
N GLY A 492 15.43 7.48 24.39
CA GLY A 492 15.79 6.16 23.88
C GLY A 492 15.67 5.06 24.94
N GLY A 493 16.12 5.33 26.16
CA GLY A 493 16.03 4.41 27.28
C GLY A 493 14.61 4.17 27.80
N GLU A 494 13.75 5.19 27.75
CA GLU A 494 12.33 5.03 28.10
C GLU A 494 11.61 4.19 27.06
N ARG A 495 11.88 4.38 25.76
CA ARG A 495 11.32 3.52 24.68
C ARG A 495 11.70 2.06 24.87
N GLN A 496 12.96 1.82 25.17
CA GLN A 496 13.47 0.45 25.34
C GLN A 496 12.87 -0.24 26.57
N ARG A 497 12.78 0.48 27.72
CA ARG A 497 12.10 -0.04 28.90
C ARG A 497 10.59 -0.25 28.67
N LEU A 498 9.94 0.60 27.86
CA LEU A 498 8.55 0.39 27.49
C LEU A 498 8.36 -0.88 26.63
N ALA A 499 9.27 -1.17 25.71
CA ALA A 499 9.25 -2.42 24.95
C ALA A 499 9.43 -3.65 25.86
N ILE A 500 10.32 -3.55 26.87
CA ILE A 500 10.47 -4.61 27.89
C ILE A 500 9.19 -4.74 28.71
N ALA A 501 8.57 -3.63 29.16
CA ALA A 501 7.31 -3.66 29.90
C ALA A 501 6.20 -4.40 29.12
N ARG A 502 6.09 -4.14 27.80
CA ARG A 502 5.17 -4.87 26.92
C ARG A 502 5.45 -6.37 26.89
N ALA A 503 6.71 -6.75 26.72
CA ALA A 503 7.11 -8.14 26.72
C ALA A 503 6.85 -8.84 28.08
N LEU A 504 7.04 -8.13 29.19
CA LEU A 504 6.80 -8.62 30.55
C LEU A 504 5.32 -8.81 30.87
N LEU A 505 4.49 -7.91 30.37
CA LEU A 505 3.05 -7.94 30.62
C LEU A 505 2.42 -9.22 30.08
N ALA A 506 2.88 -9.71 28.93
CA ALA A 506 2.46 -10.98 28.34
C ALA A 506 2.90 -12.21 29.16
N GLY A 507 3.92 -12.10 30.00
CA GLY A 507 4.39 -13.17 30.88
C GLY A 507 5.02 -14.38 30.18
N PRO A 508 5.77 -14.24 29.07
CA PRO A 508 6.30 -15.37 28.33
C PRO A 508 7.40 -16.10 29.08
N PRO A 509 7.58 -17.42 28.88
CA PRO A 509 8.68 -18.19 29.48
C PRO A 509 10.06 -17.86 28.88
N VAL A 510 10.11 -17.32 27.68
CA VAL A 510 11.34 -16.96 26.97
C VAL A 510 11.33 -15.48 26.60
N LEU A 511 12.45 -14.79 26.79
CA LEU A 511 12.67 -13.42 26.34
C LEU A 511 13.85 -13.38 25.36
N LEU A 512 13.60 -12.78 24.22
CA LEU A 512 14.56 -12.51 23.16
C LEU A 512 14.85 -11.01 23.18
N LEU A 513 16.09 -10.62 23.42
CA LEU A 513 16.49 -9.21 23.54
C LEU A 513 17.55 -8.90 22.48
N ASP A 514 17.24 -8.02 21.52
CA ASP A 514 18.20 -7.61 20.48
C ASP A 514 18.82 -6.27 20.88
N GLU A 515 20.11 -6.30 21.25
CA GLU A 515 20.91 -5.13 21.65
C GLU A 515 20.22 -4.14 22.62
N PRO A 516 19.68 -4.61 23.75
CA PRO A 516 18.83 -3.77 24.59
C PRO A 516 19.54 -2.53 25.19
N THR A 517 20.86 -2.38 25.06
CA THR A 517 21.65 -1.30 25.65
C THR A 517 22.32 -0.37 24.64
N SER A 518 22.11 -0.54 23.32
CA SER A 518 22.89 0.11 22.28
C SER A 518 22.84 1.65 22.29
N ASN A 519 21.72 2.25 22.77
CA ASN A 519 21.47 3.70 22.71
C ASN A 519 21.32 4.36 24.10
N LEU A 520 21.90 3.76 25.17
CA LEU A 520 21.69 4.21 26.54
C LEU A 520 22.93 4.87 27.15
N ASP A 521 22.70 5.90 27.96
CA ASP A 521 23.68 6.44 28.91
C ASP A 521 23.85 5.51 30.12
N SER A 522 24.93 5.70 30.90
CA SER A 522 25.29 4.82 32.02
C SER A 522 24.21 4.73 33.12
N ARG A 523 23.38 5.77 33.31
CA ARG A 523 22.30 5.73 34.31
C ARG A 523 21.11 4.90 33.84
N ASN A 524 20.74 5.05 32.57
CA ASN A 524 19.67 4.30 31.93
C ASN A 524 20.08 2.84 31.73
N GLU A 525 21.36 2.57 31.44
CA GLU A 525 21.92 1.22 31.35
C GLU A 525 21.79 0.47 32.69
N ALA A 526 22.16 1.10 33.81
CA ALA A 526 22.01 0.51 35.13
C ALA A 526 20.54 0.24 35.53
N ALA A 527 19.62 1.11 35.09
CA ALA A 527 18.18 0.90 35.32
C ALA A 527 17.65 -0.25 34.45
N LEU A 528 18.09 -0.34 33.20
CA LEU A 528 17.72 -1.42 32.28
C LEU A 528 18.27 -2.77 32.76
N ARG A 529 19.53 -2.79 33.20
CA ARG A 529 20.15 -4.02 33.77
C ARG A 529 19.34 -4.54 34.94
N ARG A 530 18.96 -3.70 35.89
CA ARG A 530 18.09 -4.08 37.02
C ARG A 530 16.74 -4.64 36.55
N ALA A 531 16.14 -4.05 35.52
CA ALA A 531 14.91 -4.57 34.93
C ALA A 531 15.12 -5.96 34.32
N ILE A 532 16.21 -6.15 33.57
CA ILE A 532 16.58 -7.46 32.98
C ILE A 532 16.86 -8.48 34.08
N ASP A 533 17.58 -8.11 35.14
CA ASP A 533 17.90 -8.98 36.28
C ASP A 533 16.65 -9.43 37.05
N ALA A 534 15.74 -8.50 37.34
CA ALA A 534 14.44 -8.81 37.99
C ALA A 534 13.62 -9.82 37.16
N VAL A 535 13.71 -9.73 35.85
CA VAL A 535 13.00 -10.59 34.89
C VAL A 535 13.64 -11.95 34.74
N ALA A 536 14.97 -12.03 34.80
CA ALA A 536 15.75 -13.25 34.61
C ALA A 536 15.47 -14.35 35.66
N VAL A 537 15.03 -13.98 36.87
CA VAL A 537 14.88 -14.88 38.02
C VAL A 537 13.97 -16.10 37.75
N ARG A 538 13.09 -16.07 36.75
CA ARG A 538 12.16 -17.17 36.44
C ARG A 538 11.98 -17.47 34.94
N ARG A 539 12.80 -16.87 34.08
CA ARG A 539 12.63 -16.95 32.63
C ARG A 539 13.93 -17.30 31.93
N THR A 540 13.81 -17.83 30.73
CA THR A 540 14.96 -18.08 29.86
C THR A 540 15.21 -16.81 29.02
N LEU A 541 16.44 -16.32 29.02
CA LEU A 541 16.84 -15.13 28.28
C LEU A 541 17.85 -15.51 27.18
N LEU A 542 17.58 -15.06 25.96
CA LEU A 542 18.54 -15.05 24.86
C LEU A 542 18.79 -13.60 24.44
N ILE A 543 20.00 -13.12 24.65
CA ILE A 543 20.37 -11.70 24.53
C ILE A 543 21.43 -11.54 23.46
N VAL A 544 21.19 -10.74 22.43
CA VAL A 544 22.25 -10.23 21.55
C VAL A 544 22.93 -9.06 22.27
N ALA A 545 24.19 -9.20 22.56
CA ALA A 545 24.91 -8.22 23.35
C ALA A 545 26.05 -7.57 22.57
N HIS A 546 26.09 -6.24 22.66
CA HIS A 546 27.16 -5.38 22.13
C HIS A 546 27.99 -4.74 23.24
N ARG A 547 27.59 -4.88 24.52
CA ARG A 547 28.30 -4.34 25.68
C ARG A 547 28.67 -5.43 26.67
N LEU A 548 29.91 -5.38 27.13
CA LEU A 548 30.46 -6.37 28.06
C LEU A 548 29.64 -6.44 29.37
N ALA A 549 29.18 -5.31 29.89
CA ALA A 549 28.35 -5.25 31.11
C ALA A 549 27.08 -6.10 31.05
N THR A 550 26.55 -6.39 29.84
CA THR A 550 25.37 -7.25 29.65
C THR A 550 25.75 -8.75 29.61
N VAL A 551 27.01 -9.05 29.36
CA VAL A 551 27.51 -10.40 29.06
C VAL A 551 28.19 -11.04 30.27
N VAL A 552 28.84 -10.25 31.13
CA VAL A 552 29.67 -10.76 32.26
C VAL A 552 28.89 -11.66 33.21
N ASP A 553 27.60 -11.34 33.43
CA ASP A 553 26.73 -12.10 34.33
C ASP A 553 25.88 -13.15 33.59
N ALA A 554 26.17 -13.45 32.32
CA ALA A 554 25.47 -14.50 31.60
C ALA A 554 25.92 -15.88 32.05
N ASP A 555 24.98 -16.81 32.22
CA ASP A 555 25.27 -18.21 32.56
C ASP A 555 25.98 -18.90 31.42
N GLN A 556 25.73 -18.45 30.18
CA GLN A 556 26.34 -18.97 28.97
C GLN A 556 26.57 -17.85 27.95
N ILE A 557 27.70 -17.87 27.28
CA ILE A 557 28.03 -16.96 26.19
C ILE A 557 28.31 -17.81 24.96
N VAL A 558 27.70 -17.46 23.83
CA VAL A 558 27.93 -18.08 22.53
C VAL A 558 28.62 -17.05 21.63
N VAL A 559 29.82 -17.35 21.20
CA VAL A 559 30.63 -16.51 20.32
C VAL A 559 30.36 -16.90 18.88
N LEU A 560 29.93 -15.94 18.08
CA LEU A 560 29.64 -16.09 16.65
C LEU A 560 30.64 -15.30 15.82
N ASP A 561 31.17 -15.94 14.78
CA ASP A 561 31.99 -15.30 13.75
C ASP A 561 31.69 -15.89 12.39
N GLY A 562 31.56 -15.03 11.34
CA GLY A 562 31.28 -15.48 9.98
C GLY A 562 30.08 -16.44 9.86
N GLY A 563 29.04 -16.26 10.67
CA GLY A 563 27.85 -17.11 10.66
C GLY A 563 28.03 -18.50 11.30
N ARG A 564 29.08 -18.70 12.08
CA ARG A 564 29.40 -19.99 12.77
C ARG A 564 29.56 -19.76 14.28
N VAL A 565 29.27 -20.76 15.08
CA VAL A 565 29.63 -20.79 16.51
C VAL A 565 31.10 -21.16 16.61
N VAL A 566 31.92 -20.28 17.18
CA VAL A 566 33.36 -20.50 17.38
C VAL A 566 33.69 -20.94 18.80
N ALA A 567 32.94 -20.45 19.81
CA ALA A 567 33.14 -20.86 21.19
C ALA A 567 31.83 -20.73 22.00
N VAL A 568 31.70 -21.54 23.06
CA VAL A 568 30.61 -21.52 24.03
C VAL A 568 31.20 -21.71 25.42
N GLY A 569 30.85 -20.84 26.37
CA GLY A 569 31.36 -20.93 27.75
C GLY A 569 30.89 -19.76 28.62
N THR A 570 31.42 -19.66 29.82
CA THR A 570 31.24 -18.51 30.71
C THR A 570 32.23 -17.40 30.38
N HIS A 571 32.01 -16.19 30.91
CA HIS A 571 32.92 -15.05 30.76
C HIS A 571 34.37 -15.41 31.14
N ALA A 572 34.56 -16.07 32.30
CA ALA A 572 35.87 -16.44 32.82
C ALA A 572 36.58 -17.48 31.90
N GLU A 573 35.84 -18.47 31.43
CA GLU A 573 36.38 -19.53 30.54
C GLU A 573 36.78 -18.94 29.19
N LEU A 574 35.91 -18.15 28.55
CA LEU A 574 36.15 -17.58 27.23
C LEU A 574 37.27 -16.53 27.23
N THR A 575 37.37 -15.74 28.30
CA THR A 575 38.48 -14.78 28.47
C THR A 575 39.82 -15.50 28.53
N ALA A 576 39.85 -16.70 29.12
CA ALA A 576 41.07 -17.50 29.21
C ALA A 576 41.40 -18.27 27.91
N THR A 577 40.37 -18.78 27.18
CA THR A 577 40.55 -19.77 26.11
C THR A 577 40.33 -19.23 24.71
N ASP A 578 39.44 -18.24 24.49
CA ASP A 578 39.08 -17.76 23.16
C ASP A 578 39.70 -16.40 22.83
N PRO A 579 40.51 -16.29 21.77
CA PRO A 579 41.18 -15.06 21.36
C PRO A 579 40.20 -13.98 20.89
N LEU A 580 39.17 -14.36 20.11
CA LEU A 580 38.17 -13.42 19.56
C LEU A 580 37.35 -12.83 20.69
N TYR A 581 36.87 -13.66 21.63
CA TYR A 581 36.11 -13.13 22.78
C TYR A 581 36.96 -12.19 23.63
N ARG A 582 38.24 -12.52 23.84
CA ARG A 582 39.17 -11.66 24.60
C ARG A 582 39.39 -10.30 23.90
N GLU A 583 39.53 -10.31 22.59
CA GLU A 583 39.64 -9.11 21.77
C GLU A 583 38.38 -8.23 21.91
N LEU A 584 37.20 -8.83 21.69
CA LEU A 584 35.90 -8.14 21.85
C LEU A 584 35.73 -7.56 23.25
N ALA A 585 36.07 -8.33 24.29
CA ALA A 585 36.01 -7.90 25.69
C ALA A 585 36.97 -6.73 25.98
N THR A 586 38.19 -6.77 25.45
CA THR A 586 39.21 -5.74 25.65
C THR A 586 38.82 -4.43 24.97
N HIS A 587 38.32 -4.48 23.75
CA HIS A 587 37.87 -3.28 23.03
C HIS A 587 36.68 -2.62 23.66
N GLN A 588 35.77 -3.36 24.28
CA GLN A 588 34.60 -2.81 24.99
C GLN A 588 34.92 -2.25 26.37
N LEU A 589 36.00 -2.70 27.03
CA LEU A 589 36.49 -2.12 28.29
C LEU A 589 37.19 -0.76 28.10
N LEU A 590 37.71 -0.48 26.88
CA LEU A 590 38.40 0.79 26.55
C LEU A 590 37.43 1.92 26.14
N VAL A 591 36.16 1.60 25.91
CA VAL A 591 35.12 2.56 25.47
C VAL A 591 34.07 2.84 26.58
N GLY A 592 34.24 2.24 27.77
CA GLY A 592 33.33 2.39 28.92
C GLY A 592 33.80 3.41 29.93
#